data_5a091ab81d8c33755d2137a644966051
#
_entry.id   5a091ab81d8c33755d2137a644966051
#
_cell.length_a   1.000
_cell.length_b   1.000
_cell.length_c   1.000
_cell.angle_alpha   90.00
_cell.angle_beta   90.00
_cell.angle_gamma   90.00
#
_symmetry.space_group_name_H-M   'P 1'
#
loop_
_entity.id
_entity.type
_entity.pdbx_description
1 polymer ?
#
loop_
_entity_poly.entity_id
_entity_poly.type
_entity_poly.pdbx_seq_one_letter_code
_entity_poly.pdbx_strand_id
1 'polypeptide(L)'
;MSTKGSKTTTDYIPWNEAMQLIKSLYNDENYRMSLFVSLGCFWGLRVSDILELKWSTILDAKSFTVREIKTGKSRSISVNEQLRRHIRKCYEQMRPKSIDSPVITNRLGEKITTRYLNQELKRIKMKYNLHVGNISTHSLRKTFGRQVYNLGGKNAELSLMKLCEIFNHTSVAVTRRYLGLRAEELAETYESLSF
;
A
#
# COMPACT_ATOMS: atom_id res chain seq x y z
N MET A 1 17.68 -14.84 -18.34
CA MET A 1 18.75 -14.19 -17.52
C MET A 1 18.37 -12.73 -17.35
N SER A 2 18.15 -12.26 -16.12
CA SER A 2 17.83 -10.84 -15.85
C SER A 2 19.12 -10.04 -15.97
N THR A 3 19.18 -9.08 -16.87
CA THR A 3 20.28 -8.13 -17.01
C THR A 3 20.44 -7.33 -15.72
N LYS A 4 21.62 -7.44 -15.07
CA LYS A 4 22.03 -6.62 -13.93
C LYS A 4 21.90 -5.15 -14.33
N GLY A 5 20.87 -4.44 -13.81
CA GLY A 5 20.72 -3.01 -14.04
C GLY A 5 19.31 -2.53 -14.44
N SER A 6 18.37 -3.38 -14.81
CA SER A 6 17.00 -2.94 -15.08
C SER A 6 16.29 -2.64 -13.76
N LYS A 7 16.17 -1.38 -13.40
CA LYS A 7 15.27 -0.92 -12.32
C LYS A 7 13.84 -1.11 -12.81
N THR A 8 13.29 -2.32 -12.61
CA THR A 8 11.85 -2.55 -12.81
C THR A 8 11.11 -1.68 -11.79
N THR A 9 10.51 -0.60 -12.27
CA THR A 9 9.59 0.21 -11.46
C THR A 9 8.29 -0.59 -11.31
N THR A 10 7.78 -0.67 -10.10
CA THR A 10 6.44 -1.24 -9.87
C THR A 10 5.39 -0.17 -10.13
N ASP A 11 4.22 -0.59 -10.64
CA ASP A 11 3.11 0.29 -10.90
C ASP A 11 2.18 0.39 -9.67
N TYR A 12 1.30 1.37 -9.65
CA TYR A 12 0.23 1.45 -8.66
C TYR A 12 -1.01 0.70 -9.17
N ILE A 13 -1.90 0.31 -8.25
CA ILE A 13 -3.22 -0.20 -8.59
C ILE A 13 -4.18 0.99 -8.57
N PRO A 14 -4.99 1.24 -9.61
CA PRO A 14 -6.02 2.28 -9.56
C PRO A 14 -6.90 2.14 -8.32
N TRP A 15 -7.27 3.27 -7.68
CA TRP A 15 -7.95 3.25 -6.39
C TRP A 15 -9.22 2.39 -6.39
N ASN A 16 -10.08 2.57 -7.38
CA ASN A 16 -11.33 1.81 -7.49
C ASN A 16 -11.08 0.31 -7.63
N GLU A 17 -10.08 -0.07 -8.42
CA GLU A 17 -9.65 -1.46 -8.60
C GLU A 17 -9.08 -2.05 -7.31
N ALA A 18 -8.29 -1.27 -6.56
CA ALA A 18 -7.79 -1.68 -5.26
C ALA A 18 -8.93 -1.90 -4.24
N MET A 19 -9.96 -1.04 -4.23
CA MET A 19 -11.12 -1.19 -3.35
C MET A 19 -11.97 -2.41 -3.72
N GLN A 20 -12.13 -2.69 -5.01
CA GLN A 20 -12.80 -3.92 -5.48
C GLN A 20 -11.98 -5.15 -5.10
N LEU A 21 -10.66 -5.12 -5.30
CA LEU A 21 -9.76 -6.20 -4.92
C LEU A 21 -9.86 -6.55 -3.43
N ILE A 22 -9.86 -5.55 -2.54
CA ILE A 22 -10.00 -5.76 -1.10
C ILE A 22 -11.30 -6.51 -0.79
N LYS A 23 -12.43 -6.12 -1.42
CA LYS A 23 -13.73 -6.78 -1.25
C LYS A 23 -13.73 -8.20 -1.80
N SER A 24 -13.20 -8.41 -3.00
CA SER A 24 -13.13 -9.74 -3.62
C SER A 24 -12.27 -10.70 -2.82
N LEU A 25 -11.10 -10.26 -2.34
CA LEU A 25 -10.25 -11.04 -1.45
C LEU A 25 -10.96 -11.43 -0.15
N TYR A 26 -11.73 -10.52 0.43
CA TYR A 26 -12.51 -10.80 1.64
C TYR A 26 -13.60 -11.83 1.37
N ASN A 27 -14.35 -11.68 0.28
CA ASN A 27 -15.43 -12.60 -0.11
C ASN A 27 -14.91 -14.01 -0.46
N ASP A 28 -13.70 -14.09 -1.01
CA ASP A 28 -12.99 -15.34 -1.29
C ASP A 28 -12.26 -15.91 -0.06
N GLU A 29 -12.60 -15.42 1.15
CA GLU A 29 -12.04 -15.85 2.44
C GLU A 29 -10.51 -15.65 2.56
N ASN A 30 -9.89 -14.90 1.65
CA ASN A 30 -8.49 -14.53 1.74
C ASN A 30 -8.31 -13.28 2.62
N TYR A 31 -8.79 -13.37 3.86
CA TYR A 31 -8.84 -12.28 4.83
C TYR A 31 -7.48 -11.65 5.08
N ARG A 32 -6.43 -12.46 5.14
CA ARG A 32 -5.05 -11.99 5.31
C ARG A 32 -4.61 -11.06 4.19
N MET A 33 -4.82 -11.45 2.93
CA MET A 33 -4.43 -10.61 1.80
C MET A 33 -5.37 -9.41 1.63
N SER A 34 -6.65 -9.56 1.93
CA SER A 34 -7.60 -8.45 2.00
C SER A 34 -7.14 -7.40 3.01
N LEU A 35 -6.75 -7.83 4.22
CA LEU A 35 -6.19 -6.95 5.25
C LEU A 35 -4.87 -6.32 4.79
N PHE A 36 -3.92 -7.11 4.28
CA PHE A 36 -2.62 -6.63 3.85
C PHE A 36 -2.74 -5.54 2.76
N VAL A 37 -3.57 -5.78 1.74
CA VAL A 37 -3.82 -4.82 0.66
C VAL A 37 -4.47 -3.54 1.21
N SER A 38 -5.46 -3.67 2.09
CA SER A 38 -6.13 -2.51 2.70
C SER A 38 -5.16 -1.66 3.53
N LEU A 39 -4.34 -2.28 4.40
CA LEU A 39 -3.36 -1.54 5.21
C LEU A 39 -2.34 -0.78 4.33
N GLY A 40 -1.86 -1.42 3.27
CA GLY A 40 -0.92 -0.81 2.33
C GLY A 40 -1.53 0.37 1.57
N CYS A 41 -2.78 0.24 1.09
CA CYS A 41 -3.48 1.27 0.32
C CYS A 41 -3.99 2.43 1.18
N PHE A 42 -4.36 2.21 2.44
CA PHE A 42 -4.91 3.28 3.29
C PHE A 42 -3.86 4.02 4.12
N TRP A 43 -2.75 3.38 4.47
CA TRP A 43 -1.72 3.99 5.32
C TRP A 43 -0.42 4.28 4.57
N GLY A 44 -0.23 3.70 3.40
CA GLY A 44 0.99 3.86 2.63
C GLY A 44 2.25 3.44 3.38
N LEU A 45 2.15 2.52 4.34
CA LEU A 45 3.29 1.98 5.08
C LEU A 45 4.20 1.12 4.20
N ARG A 46 5.46 1.02 4.57
CA ARG A 46 6.36 0.01 3.98
C ARG A 46 5.94 -1.38 4.46
N VAL A 47 6.18 -2.39 3.63
CA VAL A 47 5.86 -3.78 3.98
C VAL A 47 6.52 -4.21 5.29
N SER A 48 7.77 -3.81 5.54
CA SER A 48 8.47 -4.09 6.80
C SER A 48 7.70 -3.57 8.02
N ASP A 49 7.13 -2.37 7.90
CA ASP A 49 6.41 -1.73 9.00
C ASP A 49 5.04 -2.38 9.22
N ILE A 50 4.35 -2.79 8.12
CA ILE A 50 3.08 -3.55 8.21
C ILE A 50 3.29 -4.90 8.89
N LEU A 51 4.38 -5.60 8.59
CA LEU A 51 4.68 -6.93 9.15
C LEU A 51 5.00 -6.92 10.65
N GLU A 52 5.36 -5.78 11.21
CA GLU A 52 5.59 -5.62 12.66
C GLU A 52 4.35 -5.13 13.42
N LEU A 53 3.26 -4.76 12.72
CA LEU A 53 2.02 -4.36 13.38
C LEU A 53 1.40 -5.53 14.13
N LYS A 54 0.93 -5.26 15.34
CA LYS A 54 0.15 -6.19 16.16
C LYS A 54 -1.33 -5.82 16.16
N TRP A 55 -2.19 -6.78 16.39
CA TRP A 55 -3.62 -6.52 16.53
C TRP A 55 -3.91 -5.54 17.67
N SER A 56 -3.21 -5.66 18.82
CA SER A 56 -3.34 -4.71 19.95
C SER A 56 -3.05 -3.27 19.55
N THR A 57 -2.29 -3.03 18.48
CA THR A 57 -1.98 -1.68 18.00
C THR A 57 -3.08 -1.09 17.15
N ILE A 58 -3.76 -1.91 16.31
CA ILE A 58 -4.64 -1.38 15.26
C ILE A 58 -6.11 -1.72 15.44
N LEU A 59 -6.44 -2.76 16.24
CA LEU A 59 -7.82 -3.17 16.47
C LEU A 59 -8.54 -2.08 17.24
N ASP A 60 -9.63 -1.55 16.64
CA ASP A 60 -10.45 -0.46 17.18
C ASP A 60 -9.74 0.87 17.43
N ALA A 61 -8.49 0.97 17.07
CA ALA A 61 -7.75 2.22 17.21
C ALA A 61 -8.34 3.31 16.32
N LYS A 62 -8.51 4.53 16.86
CA LYS A 62 -8.81 5.74 16.07
C LYS A 62 -7.53 6.32 15.48
N SER A 63 -6.42 6.14 16.15
CA SER A 63 -5.07 6.47 15.68
C SER A 63 -4.05 5.63 16.44
N PHE A 64 -2.86 5.48 15.85
CA PHE A 64 -1.72 4.81 16.49
C PHE A 64 -0.41 5.40 15.98
N THR A 65 0.68 5.15 16.70
CA THR A 65 2.02 5.57 16.28
C THR A 65 2.82 4.37 15.81
N VAL A 66 3.45 4.51 14.65
CA VAL A 66 4.41 3.53 14.12
C VAL A 66 5.80 4.13 14.09
N ARG A 67 6.81 3.35 14.55
CA ARG A 67 8.21 3.67 14.36
C ARG A 67 8.71 2.94 13.12
N GLU A 68 9.00 3.68 12.06
CA GLU A 68 9.46 3.11 10.79
C GLU A 68 10.83 2.43 10.95
N ILE A 69 10.94 1.16 10.57
CA ILE A 69 12.17 0.36 10.69
C ILE A 69 13.32 0.98 9.90
N LYS A 70 13.05 1.41 8.66
CA LYS A 70 14.09 1.92 7.76
C LYS A 70 14.67 3.27 8.19
N THR A 71 13.88 4.12 8.85
CA THR A 71 14.25 5.52 9.12
C THR A 71 14.38 5.83 10.61
N GLY A 72 13.86 4.94 11.48
CA GLY A 72 13.77 5.15 12.92
C GLY A 72 12.80 6.24 13.35
N LYS A 73 12.15 6.95 12.41
CA LYS A 73 11.23 8.04 12.69
C LYS A 73 9.86 7.50 13.14
N SER A 74 9.24 8.20 14.07
CA SER A 74 7.87 7.92 14.52
C SER A 74 6.87 8.72 13.71
N ARG A 75 5.74 8.10 13.37
CA ARG A 75 4.64 8.70 12.63
C ARG A 75 3.30 8.32 13.25
N SER A 76 2.44 9.30 13.51
CA SER A 76 1.05 9.07 13.88
C SER A 76 0.20 8.79 12.65
N ILE A 77 -0.66 7.80 12.73
CA ILE A 77 -1.56 7.36 11.66
C ILE A 77 -2.99 7.40 12.19
N SER A 78 -3.84 8.13 11.48
CA SER A 78 -5.28 8.11 11.73
C SER A 78 -5.93 6.94 11.00
N VAL A 79 -6.87 6.28 11.67
CA VAL A 79 -7.62 5.14 11.12
C VAL A 79 -9.03 5.61 10.80
N ASN A 80 -9.37 5.66 9.51
CA ASN A 80 -10.74 6.01 9.13
C ASN A 80 -11.73 4.89 9.48
N GLU A 81 -13.00 5.25 9.59
CA GLU A 81 -14.07 4.35 10.06
C GLU A 81 -14.25 3.13 9.14
N GLN A 82 -14.14 3.31 7.84
CA GLN A 82 -14.30 2.21 6.88
C GLN A 82 -13.19 1.16 7.07
N LEU A 83 -11.93 1.60 7.18
CA LEU A 83 -10.79 0.71 7.41
C LEU A 83 -10.88 0.05 8.79
N ARG A 84 -11.28 0.78 9.83
CA ARG A 84 -11.45 0.24 11.18
C ARG A 84 -12.45 -0.92 11.21
N ARG A 85 -13.62 -0.74 10.54
CA ARG A 85 -14.61 -1.82 10.39
C ARG A 85 -14.04 -3.02 9.61
N HIS A 86 -13.26 -2.77 8.58
CA HIS A 86 -12.64 -3.85 7.80
C HIS A 86 -11.60 -4.61 8.62
N ILE A 87 -10.75 -3.91 9.40
CA ILE A 87 -9.78 -4.52 10.33
C ILE A 87 -10.50 -5.44 11.32
N ARG A 88 -11.60 -4.96 11.95
CA ARG A 88 -12.39 -5.76 12.87
C ARG A 88 -12.95 -7.02 12.22
N LYS A 89 -13.57 -6.90 11.05
CA LYS A 89 -14.08 -8.05 10.29
C LYS A 89 -13.00 -9.08 9.99
N CYS A 90 -11.80 -8.62 9.56
CA CYS A 90 -10.67 -9.52 9.33
C CYS A 90 -10.21 -10.20 10.62
N TYR A 91 -10.16 -9.48 11.75
CA TYR A 91 -9.80 -10.03 13.05
C TYR A 91 -10.75 -11.17 13.47
N GLU A 92 -12.06 -10.94 13.36
CA GLU A 92 -13.10 -11.93 13.70
C GLU A 92 -13.00 -13.20 12.85
N GLN A 93 -12.66 -13.09 11.56
CA GLN A 93 -12.50 -14.23 10.67
C GLN A 93 -11.16 -14.95 10.85
N MET A 94 -10.08 -14.20 11.04
CA MET A 94 -8.73 -14.76 11.17
C MET A 94 -8.47 -15.41 12.54
N ARG A 95 -9.20 -15.01 13.58
CA ARG A 95 -9.15 -15.56 14.96
C ARG A 95 -7.73 -15.77 15.47
N PRO A 96 -6.90 -14.71 15.56
CA PRO A 96 -5.52 -14.85 16.02
C PRO A 96 -5.47 -15.41 17.45
N LYS A 97 -4.41 -16.16 17.79
CA LYS A 97 -4.23 -16.77 19.11
C LYS A 97 -4.10 -15.76 20.25
N SER A 98 -3.63 -14.55 19.94
CA SER A 98 -3.46 -13.46 20.89
C SER A 98 -3.65 -12.12 20.19
N ILE A 99 -4.14 -11.12 20.93
CA ILE A 99 -4.21 -9.74 20.45
C ILE A 99 -2.82 -9.15 20.19
N ASP A 100 -1.77 -9.68 20.81
CA ASP A 100 -0.39 -9.28 20.58
C ASP A 100 0.29 -10.01 19.41
N SER A 101 -0.44 -10.90 18.73
CA SER A 101 0.05 -11.53 17.51
C SER A 101 0.22 -10.49 16.39
N PRO A 102 1.21 -10.66 15.49
CA PRO A 102 1.31 -9.85 14.29
C PRO A 102 0.05 -9.97 13.43
N VAL A 103 -0.34 -8.87 12.77
CA VAL A 103 -1.57 -8.84 11.95
C VAL A 103 -1.45 -9.66 10.66
N ILE A 104 -0.24 -9.82 10.13
CA ILE A 104 0.02 -10.56 8.88
C ILE A 104 0.93 -11.75 9.18
N THR A 105 0.30 -12.91 9.33
CA THR A 105 0.98 -14.19 9.65
C THR A 105 0.56 -15.28 8.67
N ASN A 106 1.31 -16.37 8.63
CA ASN A 106 0.88 -17.60 7.95
C ASN A 106 -0.22 -18.32 8.77
N ARG A 107 -0.67 -19.48 8.31
CA ARG A 107 -1.70 -20.29 9.01
C ARG A 107 -1.24 -20.81 10.38
N LEU A 108 0.07 -20.90 10.62
CA LEU A 108 0.65 -21.32 11.88
C LEU A 108 0.84 -20.16 12.87
N GLY A 109 0.59 -18.91 12.45
CA GLY A 109 0.80 -17.71 13.26
C GLY A 109 2.23 -17.16 13.15
N GLU A 110 3.04 -17.63 12.20
CA GLU A 110 4.42 -17.19 12.02
C GLU A 110 4.53 -16.01 11.06
N LYS A 111 5.61 -15.23 11.20
CA LYS A 111 5.90 -14.08 10.32
C LYS A 111 6.04 -14.50 8.85
N ILE A 112 5.46 -13.73 7.97
CA ILE A 112 5.54 -13.90 6.52
C ILE A 112 6.67 -13.02 5.97
N THR A 113 7.35 -13.50 4.93
CA THR A 113 8.41 -12.74 4.27
C THR A 113 7.85 -11.80 3.18
N THR A 114 8.55 -10.69 2.92
CA THR A 114 8.25 -9.80 1.78
C THR A 114 8.25 -10.56 0.44
N ARG A 115 9.15 -11.54 0.28
CA ARG A 115 9.21 -12.38 -0.92
C ARG A 115 7.92 -13.15 -1.13
N TYR A 116 7.38 -13.77 -0.08
CA TYR A 116 6.11 -14.48 -0.13
C TYR A 116 4.97 -13.52 -0.53
N LEU A 117 4.86 -12.35 0.11
CA LEU A 117 3.83 -11.36 -0.22
C LEU A 117 3.91 -10.88 -1.68
N ASN A 118 5.12 -10.69 -2.21
CA ASN A 118 5.29 -10.33 -3.62
C ASN A 118 4.83 -11.47 -4.56
N GLN A 119 5.06 -12.73 -4.21
CA GLN A 119 4.57 -13.88 -4.98
C GLN A 119 3.04 -13.95 -4.93
N GLU A 120 2.45 -13.77 -3.76
CA GLU A 120 0.98 -13.75 -3.59
C GLU A 120 0.34 -12.60 -4.37
N LEU A 121 0.91 -11.39 -4.35
CA LEU A 121 0.42 -10.26 -5.15
C LEU A 121 0.44 -10.57 -6.66
N LYS A 122 1.46 -11.26 -7.15
CA LYS A 122 1.51 -11.69 -8.56
C LYS A 122 0.40 -12.70 -8.90
N ARG A 123 0.14 -13.68 -8.01
CA ARG A 123 -0.98 -14.63 -8.16
C ARG A 123 -2.33 -13.92 -8.14
N ILE A 124 -2.50 -12.99 -7.20
CA ILE A 124 -3.69 -12.15 -7.06
C ILE A 124 -3.90 -11.32 -8.34
N LYS A 125 -2.86 -10.69 -8.89
CA LYS A 125 -2.94 -9.97 -10.15
C LYS A 125 -3.54 -10.83 -11.24
N MET A 126 -3.08 -12.06 -11.40
CA MET A 126 -3.58 -12.98 -12.43
C MET A 126 -5.01 -13.44 -12.12
N LYS A 127 -5.29 -13.83 -10.87
CA LYS A 127 -6.62 -14.33 -10.45
C LYS A 127 -7.72 -13.30 -10.67
N TYR A 128 -7.47 -12.02 -10.34
CA TYR A 128 -8.47 -10.95 -10.41
C TYR A 128 -8.30 -10.06 -11.63
N ASN A 129 -7.43 -10.46 -12.59
CA ASN A 129 -7.18 -9.75 -13.85
C ASN A 129 -6.91 -8.25 -13.65
N LEU A 130 -6.01 -7.91 -12.71
CA LEU A 130 -5.69 -6.51 -12.41
C LEU A 130 -4.94 -5.85 -13.58
N HIS A 131 -5.41 -4.66 -13.97
CA HIS A 131 -4.82 -3.86 -15.06
C HIS A 131 -3.58 -3.08 -14.60
N VAL A 132 -2.59 -3.81 -14.11
CA VAL A 132 -1.32 -3.27 -13.62
C VAL A 132 -0.15 -4.04 -14.22
N GLY A 133 0.87 -3.36 -14.71
CA GLY A 133 2.04 -4.02 -15.32
C GLY A 133 2.83 -4.82 -14.28
N ASN A 134 3.68 -4.15 -13.52
CA ASN A 134 4.49 -4.77 -12.49
C ASN A 134 3.90 -4.54 -11.09
N ILE A 135 3.51 -5.61 -10.41
CA ILE A 135 2.95 -5.55 -9.05
C ILE A 135 3.95 -6.05 -8.00
N SER A 136 4.03 -5.33 -6.89
CA SER A 136 4.75 -5.72 -5.69
C SER A 136 4.14 -5.06 -4.44
N THR A 137 4.70 -5.33 -3.26
CA THR A 137 4.30 -4.66 -2.02
C THR A 137 4.43 -3.13 -2.09
N HIS A 138 5.33 -2.59 -2.92
CA HIS A 138 5.45 -1.16 -3.17
C HIS A 138 4.27 -0.59 -3.97
N SER A 139 3.57 -1.40 -4.76
CA SER A 139 2.39 -0.97 -5.51
C SER A 139 1.29 -0.42 -4.60
N LEU A 140 1.08 -1.05 -3.43
CA LEU A 140 0.08 -0.62 -2.46
C LEU A 140 0.39 0.78 -1.90
N ARG A 141 1.66 1.03 -1.59
CA ARG A 141 2.12 2.34 -1.12
C ARG A 141 2.04 3.40 -2.24
N LYS A 142 2.30 3.02 -3.49
CA LYS A 142 2.06 3.89 -4.65
C LYS A 142 0.58 4.20 -4.85
N THR A 143 -0.30 3.20 -4.68
CA THR A 143 -1.76 3.39 -4.73
C THR A 143 -2.22 4.43 -3.71
N PHE A 144 -1.75 4.33 -2.46
CA PHE A 144 -1.99 5.37 -1.44
C PHE A 144 -1.54 6.76 -1.93
N GLY A 145 -0.29 6.86 -2.39
CA GLY A 145 0.26 8.14 -2.82
C GLY A 145 -0.48 8.75 -4.02
N ARG A 146 -0.83 7.94 -5.01
CA ARG A 146 -1.62 8.37 -6.18
C ARG A 146 -3.01 8.84 -5.77
N GLN A 147 -3.66 8.13 -4.84
CA GLN A 147 -4.96 8.55 -4.34
C GLN A 147 -4.91 9.88 -3.60
N VAL A 148 -3.93 10.07 -2.70
CA VAL A 148 -3.74 11.35 -1.99
C VAL A 148 -3.46 12.49 -2.97
N TYR A 149 -2.63 12.26 -3.99
CA TYR A 149 -2.34 13.23 -5.04
C TYR A 149 -3.61 13.60 -5.82
N ASN A 150 -4.37 12.62 -6.28
CA ASN A 150 -5.60 12.82 -7.05
C ASN A 150 -6.69 13.56 -6.25
N LEU A 151 -6.83 13.25 -4.95
CA LEU A 151 -7.75 13.96 -4.06
C LEU A 151 -7.35 15.43 -3.84
N GLY A 152 -6.09 15.76 -4.06
CA GLY A 152 -5.60 17.14 -3.98
C GLY A 152 -6.20 18.08 -5.03
N GLY A 153 -6.58 17.57 -6.19
CA GLY A 153 -7.13 18.38 -7.30
C GLY A 153 -6.28 19.63 -7.56
N LYS A 154 -6.86 20.82 -7.44
CA LYS A 154 -6.15 22.10 -7.60
C LYS A 154 -4.99 22.30 -6.60
N ASN A 155 -4.97 21.56 -5.49
CA ASN A 155 -3.93 21.59 -4.45
C ASN A 155 -2.99 20.37 -4.55
N ALA A 156 -2.82 19.77 -5.72
CA ALA A 156 -2.00 18.59 -5.94
C ALA A 156 -0.54 18.78 -5.47
N GLU A 157 0.04 19.99 -5.65
CA GLU A 157 1.38 20.31 -5.16
C GLU A 157 1.48 20.23 -3.63
N LEU A 158 0.49 20.76 -2.91
CA LEU A 158 0.43 20.63 -1.45
C LEU A 158 0.32 19.15 -1.02
N SER A 159 -0.44 18.36 -1.78
CA SER A 159 -0.53 16.91 -1.55
C SER A 159 0.82 16.23 -1.75
N LEU A 160 1.62 16.64 -2.74
CA LEU A 160 2.98 16.13 -2.94
C LEU A 160 3.92 16.49 -1.80
N MET A 161 3.82 17.70 -1.25
CA MET A 161 4.61 18.09 -0.07
C MET A 161 4.25 17.19 1.13
N LYS A 162 2.97 17.00 1.42
CA LYS A 162 2.51 16.08 2.47
C LYS A 162 2.97 14.64 2.23
N LEU A 163 2.90 14.16 0.99
CA LEU A 163 3.39 12.82 0.62
C LEU A 163 4.90 12.69 0.75
N CYS A 164 5.67 13.76 0.47
CA CYS A 164 7.11 13.79 0.68
C CYS A 164 7.45 13.55 2.16
N GLU A 165 6.73 14.20 3.07
CA GLU A 165 6.86 14.01 4.52
C GLU A 165 6.41 12.60 4.93
N ILE A 166 5.21 12.15 4.52
CA ILE A 166 4.65 10.83 4.83
C ILE A 166 5.58 9.71 4.36
N PHE A 167 6.18 9.85 3.19
CA PHE A 167 7.09 8.85 2.63
C PHE A 167 8.53 9.00 3.12
N ASN A 168 8.80 10.10 3.84
CA ASN A 168 10.15 10.47 4.25
C ASN A 168 11.14 10.45 3.06
N HIS A 169 10.74 11.11 1.98
CA HIS A 169 11.57 11.34 0.81
C HIS A 169 12.39 12.60 0.98
N THR A 170 13.56 12.66 0.34
CA THR A 170 14.48 13.80 0.42
C THR A 170 13.98 15.04 -0.33
N SER A 171 13.04 14.87 -1.25
CA SER A 171 12.44 15.99 -1.99
C SER A 171 11.11 15.61 -2.64
N VAL A 172 10.32 16.62 -3.00
CA VAL A 172 9.09 16.47 -3.79
C VAL A 172 9.40 15.85 -5.16
N ALA A 173 10.53 16.17 -5.77
CA ALA A 173 10.96 15.56 -7.04
C ALA A 173 11.15 14.04 -6.95
N VAL A 174 11.66 13.54 -5.81
CA VAL A 174 11.74 12.10 -5.52
C VAL A 174 10.34 11.48 -5.40
N THR A 175 9.41 12.20 -4.75
CA THR A 175 8.02 11.75 -4.60
C THR A 175 7.31 11.69 -5.96
N ARG A 176 7.45 12.71 -6.82
CA ARG A 176 6.91 12.71 -8.19
C ARG A 176 7.42 11.51 -8.99
N ARG A 177 8.73 11.28 -8.96
CA ARG A 177 9.35 10.13 -9.66
C ARG A 177 8.85 8.80 -9.09
N TYR A 178 8.76 8.67 -7.78
CA TYR A 178 8.26 7.46 -7.10
C TYR A 178 6.83 7.12 -7.51
N LEU A 179 5.97 8.12 -7.63
CA LEU A 179 4.57 7.96 -8.03
C LEU A 179 4.37 7.78 -9.55
N GLY A 180 5.40 8.00 -10.36
CA GLY A 180 5.33 7.93 -11.82
C GLY A 180 4.78 9.20 -12.50
N LEU A 181 4.46 10.26 -11.75
CA LEU A 181 3.88 11.50 -12.28
C LEU A 181 4.77 12.17 -13.31
N ARG A 182 6.10 12.22 -13.07
CA ARG A 182 7.03 12.84 -14.00
C ARG A 182 7.01 12.19 -15.39
N ALA A 183 6.82 10.88 -15.47
CA ALA A 183 6.76 10.20 -16.76
C ALA A 183 5.47 10.52 -17.52
N GLU A 184 4.35 10.60 -16.79
CA GLU A 184 3.04 11.02 -17.34
C GLU A 184 3.09 12.46 -17.84
N GLU A 185 3.58 13.41 -17.02
CA GLU A 185 3.73 14.83 -17.37
C GLU A 185 4.59 15.03 -18.64
N LEU A 186 5.67 14.24 -18.79
CA LEU A 186 6.52 14.29 -19.98
C LEU A 186 5.79 13.72 -21.21
N ALA A 187 5.05 12.62 -21.05
CA ALA A 187 4.27 12.03 -22.16
C ALA A 187 3.20 13.02 -22.63
N GLU A 188 2.41 13.58 -21.71
CA GLU A 188 1.41 14.62 -22.02
C GLU A 188 2.01 15.83 -22.74
N THR A 189 3.24 16.25 -22.35
CA THR A 189 3.93 17.35 -23.03
C THR A 189 4.22 17.00 -24.49
N TYR A 190 4.67 15.81 -24.79
CA TYR A 190 4.90 15.37 -26.18
C TYR A 190 3.59 15.23 -26.94
N GLU A 191 2.56 14.65 -26.33
CA GLU A 191 1.25 14.45 -26.94
C GLU A 191 0.50 15.76 -27.22
N SER A 192 0.80 16.83 -26.45
CA SER A 192 0.20 18.14 -26.68
C SER A 192 0.74 18.90 -27.91
N LEU A 193 1.87 18.43 -28.46
CA LEU A 193 2.42 19.00 -29.70
C LEU A 193 1.60 18.52 -30.90
N SER A 194 0.87 19.43 -31.53
CA SER A 194 0.09 19.16 -32.76
C SER A 194 0.64 20.00 -33.93
N PHE A 195 0.42 19.51 -35.15
CA PHE A 195 0.71 20.25 -36.38
C PHE A 195 -0.38 21.28 -36.65
#